data_34ff787df6fba7cf2e7d78bd0fc4d848
#
_entry.id   34ff787df6fba7cf2e7d78bd0fc4d848
#
_cell.length_a   1.000
_cell.length_b   1.000
_cell.length_c   1.000
_cell.angle_alpha   90.00
_cell.angle_beta   90.00
_cell.angle_gamma   90.00
#
_symmetry.space_group_name_H-M   'P 1'
#
loop_
_entity.id
_entity.type
_entity.pdbx_description
1 polymer ?
#
loop_
_entity_poly.entity_id
_entity_poly.type
_entity_poly.pdbx_seq_one_letter_code
_entity_poly.pdbx_strand_id
1 'polypeptide(L)'
;MTGIVVITGGSRGIGAATARLAARHGHAVAINYRLERERAQALAAEIGQAGGKAIAVQADVARQSEIERMFGEVDRRLGRVSALVNAAGITGGPPTRVADLEQAALERLLAVNVIGTMLCCREAVRRMSATPGGAGGAIVNVSSMAATIGGRPGRSAYAASKAAIDSFTIGLAKEVARDGIRVNAIRPGMTLTDMTDPVRRDAGLRARVAATIAMNRCAAPEEMAGPILWLLSDEASFVSGAILDASGGGFMLAPVASS
;
A
#
# COMPACT_ATOMS: atom_id res chain seq x y z
N MET A 1 -1.01 12.52 -15.72
CA MET A 1 0.29 13.18 -15.38
C MET A 1 1.37 12.12 -15.19
N THR A 2 2.49 12.24 -15.88
CA THR A 2 3.70 11.47 -15.58
C THR A 2 4.48 12.24 -14.51
N GLY A 3 4.81 11.61 -13.38
CA GLY A 3 5.48 12.27 -12.26
C GLY A 3 6.33 11.29 -11.47
N ILE A 4 6.76 11.68 -10.28
CA ILE A 4 7.57 10.85 -9.41
C ILE A 4 6.69 10.22 -8.34
N VAL A 5 6.66 8.88 -8.30
CA VAL A 5 5.92 8.11 -7.31
C VAL A 5 6.86 7.45 -6.31
N VAL A 6 6.60 7.66 -5.02
CA VAL A 6 7.22 6.90 -3.94
C VAL A 6 6.32 5.73 -3.57
N ILE A 7 6.86 4.52 -3.54
CA ILE A 7 6.11 3.31 -3.16
C ILE A 7 6.79 2.69 -1.95
N THR A 8 6.17 2.83 -0.77
CA THR A 8 6.69 2.17 0.43
C THR A 8 6.40 0.67 0.37
N GLY A 9 7.33 -0.15 0.86
CA GLY A 9 7.21 -1.61 0.72
C GLY A 9 7.22 -2.08 -0.75
N GLY A 10 7.89 -1.33 -1.63
CA GLY A 10 7.89 -1.51 -3.09
C GLY A 10 8.68 -2.70 -3.61
N SER A 11 9.42 -3.43 -2.76
CA SER A 11 10.31 -4.51 -3.22
C SER A 11 9.61 -5.84 -3.53
N ARG A 12 8.35 -6.02 -3.12
CA ARG A 12 7.59 -7.27 -3.29
C ARG A 12 6.07 -7.05 -3.27
N GLY A 13 5.33 -8.10 -3.63
CA GLY A 13 3.86 -8.12 -3.56
C GLY A 13 3.19 -6.96 -4.28
N ILE A 14 2.17 -6.37 -3.66
CA ILE A 14 1.38 -5.27 -4.24
C ILE A 14 2.26 -4.08 -4.60
N GLY A 15 3.22 -3.73 -3.71
CA GLY A 15 4.12 -2.61 -3.96
C GLY A 15 4.99 -2.80 -5.22
N ALA A 16 5.54 -4.00 -5.43
CA ALA A 16 6.36 -4.29 -6.62
C ALA A 16 5.51 -4.33 -7.90
N ALA A 17 4.32 -4.91 -7.85
CA ALA A 17 3.38 -4.88 -8.97
C ALA A 17 3.00 -3.44 -9.35
N THR A 18 2.73 -2.60 -8.33
CA THR A 18 2.45 -1.18 -8.53
C THR A 18 3.66 -0.44 -9.13
N ALA A 19 4.89 -0.75 -8.68
CA ALA A 19 6.10 -0.13 -9.21
C ALA A 19 6.30 -0.42 -10.71
N ARG A 20 6.11 -1.69 -11.12
CA ARG A 20 6.16 -2.08 -12.53
C ARG A 20 5.12 -1.35 -13.36
N LEU A 21 3.89 -1.33 -12.87
CA LEU A 21 2.79 -0.70 -13.60
C LEU A 21 2.98 0.82 -13.69
N ALA A 22 3.39 1.49 -12.60
CA ALA A 22 3.68 2.91 -12.59
C ALA A 22 4.77 3.29 -13.61
N ALA A 23 5.87 2.51 -13.65
CA ALA A 23 6.93 2.73 -14.61
C ALA A 23 6.46 2.58 -16.08
N ARG A 24 5.63 1.56 -16.37
CA ARG A 24 5.01 1.41 -17.71
C ARG A 24 4.12 2.58 -18.10
N HIS A 25 3.54 3.29 -17.13
CA HIS A 25 2.76 4.50 -17.37
C HIS A 25 3.62 5.78 -17.34
N GLY A 26 4.96 5.64 -17.40
CA GLY A 26 5.89 6.76 -17.53
C GLY A 26 6.26 7.47 -16.21
N HIS A 27 5.85 6.94 -15.06
CA HIS A 27 6.30 7.49 -13.78
C HIS A 27 7.76 7.11 -13.50
N ALA A 28 8.51 8.06 -12.93
CA ALA A 28 9.76 7.73 -12.25
C ALA A 28 9.43 7.16 -10.85
N VAL A 29 10.00 6.01 -10.50
CA VAL A 29 9.59 5.22 -9.33
C VAL A 29 10.68 5.16 -8.27
N ALA A 30 10.36 5.57 -7.05
CA ALA A 30 11.18 5.31 -5.86
C ALA A 30 10.65 4.07 -5.14
N ILE A 31 11.40 2.98 -5.18
CA ILE A 31 11.08 1.69 -4.58
C ILE A 31 11.66 1.66 -3.18
N ASN A 32 10.83 1.91 -2.15
CA ASN A 32 11.29 1.78 -0.79
C ASN A 32 11.30 0.32 -0.33
N TYR A 33 12.34 -0.03 0.41
CA TYR A 33 12.49 -1.32 1.07
C TYR A 33 13.14 -1.16 2.45
N ARG A 34 12.91 -2.14 3.35
CA ARG A 34 13.62 -2.19 4.65
C ARG A 34 14.78 -3.17 4.61
N LEU A 35 14.54 -4.44 4.28
CA LEU A 35 15.52 -5.53 4.32
C LEU A 35 15.84 -6.10 2.94
N GLU A 36 14.88 -6.13 2.03
CA GLU A 36 14.94 -6.82 0.72
C GLU A 36 15.70 -6.00 -0.33
N ARG A 37 16.99 -5.69 -0.05
CA ARG A 37 17.84 -4.87 -0.92
C ARG A 37 17.93 -5.43 -2.34
N GLU A 38 18.28 -6.72 -2.45
CA GLU A 38 18.49 -7.36 -3.74
C GLU A 38 17.23 -7.35 -4.60
N ARG A 39 16.06 -7.64 -4.01
CA ARG A 39 14.79 -7.58 -4.71
C ARG A 39 14.45 -6.17 -5.19
N ALA A 40 14.69 -5.16 -4.35
CA ALA A 40 14.42 -3.78 -4.71
C ALA A 40 15.36 -3.29 -5.83
N GLN A 41 16.64 -3.65 -5.77
CA GLN A 41 17.63 -3.31 -6.80
C GLN A 41 17.35 -4.04 -8.12
N ALA A 42 17.01 -5.34 -8.06
CA ALA A 42 16.64 -6.12 -9.24
C ALA A 42 15.40 -5.53 -9.93
N LEU A 43 14.38 -5.13 -9.15
CA LEU A 43 13.19 -4.47 -9.70
C LEU A 43 13.52 -3.11 -10.33
N ALA A 44 14.38 -2.31 -9.70
CA ALA A 44 14.82 -1.04 -10.28
C ALA A 44 15.60 -1.23 -11.59
N ALA A 45 16.46 -2.26 -11.65
CA ALA A 45 17.19 -2.63 -12.85
C ALA A 45 16.25 -3.14 -13.97
N GLU A 46 15.27 -4.00 -13.62
CA GLU A 46 14.22 -4.48 -14.53
C GLU A 46 13.47 -3.31 -15.19
N ILE A 47 13.03 -2.35 -14.37
CA ILE A 47 12.34 -1.15 -14.86
C ILE A 47 13.27 -0.32 -15.76
N GLY A 48 14.56 -0.17 -15.41
CA GLY A 48 15.54 0.53 -16.21
C GLY A 48 15.79 -0.13 -17.58
N GLN A 49 15.89 -1.46 -17.60
CA GLN A 49 16.04 -2.23 -18.85
C GLN A 49 14.82 -2.11 -19.78
N ALA A 50 13.63 -1.92 -19.18
CA ALA A 50 12.40 -1.65 -19.94
C ALA A 50 12.24 -0.18 -20.37
N GLY A 51 13.28 0.66 -20.20
CA GLY A 51 13.26 2.08 -20.58
C GLY A 51 12.63 3.03 -19.55
N GLY A 52 12.20 2.51 -18.39
CA GLY A 52 11.67 3.32 -17.30
C GLY A 52 12.76 3.90 -16.40
N LYS A 53 12.37 4.72 -15.43
CA LYS A 53 13.27 5.28 -14.42
C LYS A 53 12.88 4.83 -13.02
N ALA A 54 13.76 4.12 -12.33
CA ALA A 54 13.51 3.68 -10.95
C ALA A 54 14.77 3.73 -10.09
N ILE A 55 14.57 3.95 -8.80
CA ILE A 55 15.61 3.85 -7.78
C ILE A 55 15.13 2.99 -6.60
N ALA A 56 16.03 2.21 -6.02
CA ALA A 56 15.79 1.52 -4.76
C ALA A 56 16.31 2.38 -3.61
N VAL A 57 15.46 2.63 -2.59
CA VAL A 57 15.80 3.47 -1.43
C VAL A 57 15.48 2.72 -0.14
N GLN A 58 16.48 2.51 0.70
CA GLN A 58 16.33 1.85 1.98
C GLN A 58 15.76 2.79 3.04
N ALA A 59 14.67 2.42 3.69
CA ALA A 59 14.17 3.06 4.91
C ALA A 59 13.23 2.13 5.66
N ASP A 60 13.32 2.11 6.98
CA ASP A 60 12.28 1.56 7.85
C ASP A 60 11.23 2.66 8.09
N VAL A 61 10.03 2.45 7.57
CA VAL A 61 8.92 3.42 7.73
C VAL A 61 8.44 3.59 9.18
N ALA A 62 8.89 2.73 10.11
CA ALA A 62 8.65 2.94 11.54
C ALA A 62 9.61 3.98 12.17
N ARG A 63 10.54 4.55 11.41
CA ARG A 63 11.54 5.50 11.89
C ARG A 63 11.47 6.80 11.12
N GLN A 64 11.04 7.87 11.80
CA GLN A 64 10.85 9.18 11.18
C GLN A 64 12.09 9.68 10.43
N SER A 65 13.27 9.59 11.05
CA SER A 65 14.53 10.06 10.44
C SER A 65 14.89 9.31 9.15
N GLU A 66 14.53 8.02 9.07
CA GLU A 66 14.75 7.23 7.85
C GLU A 66 13.76 7.60 6.74
N ILE A 67 12.50 7.93 7.09
CA ILE A 67 11.51 8.47 6.15
C ILE A 67 11.99 9.81 5.58
N GLU A 68 12.39 10.74 6.42
CA GLU A 68 12.88 12.06 5.99
C GLU A 68 14.10 11.94 5.06
N ARG A 69 15.06 11.09 5.42
CA ARG A 69 16.22 10.78 4.58
C ARG A 69 15.80 10.16 3.23
N MET A 70 14.86 9.22 3.24
CA MET A 70 14.33 8.59 2.02
C MET A 70 13.75 9.61 1.06
N PHE A 71 12.84 10.46 1.54
CA PHE A 71 12.24 11.49 0.70
C PHE A 71 13.27 12.52 0.20
N GLY A 72 14.24 12.91 1.04
CA GLY A 72 15.35 13.77 0.62
C GLY A 72 16.26 13.11 -0.45
N GLU A 73 16.45 11.78 -0.40
CA GLU A 73 17.15 11.05 -1.45
C GLU A 73 16.35 11.02 -2.77
N VAL A 74 15.03 10.83 -2.69
CA VAL A 74 14.14 10.88 -3.85
C VAL A 74 14.20 12.26 -4.52
N ASP A 75 14.10 13.33 -3.73
CA ASP A 75 14.19 14.71 -4.27
C ASP A 75 15.48 14.94 -5.05
N ARG A 76 16.63 14.50 -4.51
CA ARG A 76 17.93 14.66 -5.17
C ARG A 76 18.10 13.82 -6.44
N ARG A 77 17.58 12.60 -6.47
CA ARG A 77 17.84 11.63 -7.55
C ARG A 77 16.78 11.61 -8.64
N LEU A 78 15.54 11.87 -8.29
CA LEU A 78 14.41 11.84 -9.22
C LEU A 78 13.78 13.21 -9.41
N GLY A 79 13.75 14.05 -8.36
CA GLY A 79 13.08 15.33 -8.31
C GLY A 79 11.87 15.30 -7.38
N ARG A 80 10.97 16.27 -7.53
CA ARG A 80 9.85 16.49 -6.64
C ARG A 80 8.79 15.38 -6.72
N VAL A 81 8.44 14.82 -5.57
CA VAL A 81 7.40 13.79 -5.46
C VAL A 81 6.03 14.36 -5.82
N SER A 82 5.30 13.68 -6.68
CA SER A 82 3.93 14.00 -7.11
C SER A 82 2.92 12.90 -6.76
N ALA A 83 3.39 11.70 -6.39
CA ALA A 83 2.53 10.60 -5.97
C ALA A 83 3.16 9.78 -4.85
N LEU A 84 2.31 9.25 -3.95
CA LEU A 84 2.72 8.33 -2.89
C LEU A 84 1.80 7.12 -2.85
N VAL A 85 2.39 5.92 -2.78
CA VAL A 85 1.67 4.69 -2.47
C VAL A 85 2.21 4.10 -1.17
N ASN A 86 1.42 4.09 -0.13
CA ASN A 86 1.76 3.46 1.13
C ASN A 86 1.38 1.98 1.11
N ALA A 87 2.31 1.13 0.61
CA ALA A 87 2.12 -0.32 0.56
C ALA A 87 2.97 -1.08 1.60
N ALA A 88 3.81 -0.40 2.38
CA ALA A 88 4.49 -1.00 3.51
C ALA A 88 3.49 -1.41 4.59
N GLY A 89 3.61 -2.64 5.07
CA GLY A 89 2.75 -3.15 6.13
C GLY A 89 3.21 -4.50 6.63
N ILE A 90 2.84 -4.81 7.87
CA ILE A 90 3.08 -6.10 8.52
C ILE A 90 1.81 -6.60 9.18
N THR A 91 1.74 -7.90 9.46
CA THR A 91 0.59 -8.52 10.17
C THR A 91 0.77 -8.56 11.69
N GLY A 92 1.94 -8.16 12.20
CA GLY A 92 2.26 -8.22 13.62
C GLY A 92 2.75 -9.59 14.10
N GLY A 93 3.23 -10.46 13.19
CA GLY A 93 3.69 -11.82 13.54
C GLY A 93 2.66 -12.91 13.23
N PRO A 94 2.72 -14.08 13.88
CA PRO A 94 1.70 -15.14 13.74
C PRO A 94 0.34 -14.69 14.28
N PRO A 95 -0.78 -15.40 13.95
CA PRO A 95 -2.07 -15.15 14.58
C PRO A 95 -1.95 -15.31 16.10
N THR A 96 -2.34 -14.27 16.86
CA THR A 96 -2.16 -14.21 18.32
C THR A 96 -3.49 -13.81 18.98
N ARG A 97 -3.90 -14.54 20.02
CA ARG A 97 -5.10 -14.19 20.80
C ARG A 97 -4.85 -12.90 21.57
N VAL A 98 -5.90 -12.13 21.83
CA VAL A 98 -5.79 -10.86 22.59
C VAL A 98 -5.13 -11.06 23.96
N ALA A 99 -5.42 -12.19 24.63
CA ALA A 99 -4.82 -12.51 25.93
C ALA A 99 -3.29 -12.71 25.88
N ASP A 100 -2.74 -13.02 24.71
CA ASP A 100 -1.33 -13.35 24.50
C ASP A 100 -0.57 -12.25 23.71
N LEU A 101 -1.20 -11.06 23.54
CA LEU A 101 -0.58 -9.96 22.79
C LEU A 101 0.54 -9.31 23.60
N GLU A 102 1.71 -9.28 23.01
CA GLU A 102 2.87 -8.59 23.56
C GLU A 102 2.88 -7.11 23.14
N GLN A 103 3.13 -6.20 24.11
CA GLN A 103 3.18 -4.75 23.86
C GLN A 103 4.15 -4.40 22.73
N ALA A 104 5.35 -4.95 22.72
CA ALA A 104 6.37 -4.68 21.70
C ALA A 104 5.90 -5.06 20.28
N ALA A 105 5.13 -6.15 20.14
CA ALA A 105 4.56 -6.55 18.87
C ALA A 105 3.49 -5.56 18.39
N LEU A 106 2.63 -5.07 19.31
CA LEU A 106 1.64 -4.04 19.03
C LEU A 106 2.30 -2.71 18.62
N GLU A 107 3.29 -2.27 19.39
CA GLU A 107 4.04 -1.04 19.09
C GLU A 107 4.67 -1.12 17.70
N ARG A 108 5.32 -2.24 17.35
CA ARG A 108 5.91 -2.44 16.02
C ARG A 108 4.86 -2.45 14.92
N LEU A 109 3.73 -3.10 15.14
CA LEU A 109 2.61 -3.14 14.20
C LEU A 109 2.08 -1.73 13.91
N LEU A 110 1.79 -0.96 14.95
CA LEU A 110 1.28 0.40 14.83
C LEU A 110 2.34 1.36 14.27
N ALA A 111 3.59 1.22 14.67
CA ALA A 111 4.69 2.02 14.15
C ALA A 111 4.84 1.87 12.62
N VAL A 112 4.69 0.65 12.09
CA VAL A 112 4.77 0.42 10.63
C VAL A 112 3.48 0.80 9.93
N ASN A 113 2.34 0.22 10.35
CA ASN A 113 1.10 0.29 9.59
C ASN A 113 0.39 1.65 9.71
N VAL A 114 0.53 2.31 10.84
CA VAL A 114 -0.20 3.56 11.15
C VAL A 114 0.74 4.75 11.15
N ILE A 115 1.65 4.82 12.10
CA ILE A 115 2.54 5.97 12.28
C ILE A 115 3.41 6.19 11.03
N GLY A 116 4.00 5.12 10.49
CA GLY A 116 4.82 5.17 9.29
C GLY A 116 4.06 5.66 8.06
N THR A 117 2.82 5.18 7.88
CA THR A 117 1.93 5.67 6.81
C THR A 117 1.64 7.17 6.98
N MET A 118 1.29 7.61 8.18
CA MET A 118 1.01 9.04 8.46
C MET A 118 2.24 9.91 8.22
N LEU A 119 3.43 9.47 8.65
CA LEU A 119 4.68 10.21 8.44
C LEU A 119 5.10 10.25 6.96
N CYS A 120 4.89 9.18 6.20
CA CYS A 120 5.11 9.20 4.75
C CYS A 120 4.13 10.16 4.06
N CYS A 121 2.86 10.17 4.46
CA CYS A 121 1.88 11.16 3.98
C CYS A 121 2.32 12.60 4.30
N ARG A 122 2.81 12.87 5.52
CA ARG A 122 3.34 14.19 5.90
C ARG A 122 4.46 14.65 4.95
N GLU A 123 5.43 13.78 4.68
CA GLU A 123 6.54 14.12 3.78
C GLU A 123 6.09 14.32 2.33
N ALA A 124 5.11 13.55 1.87
CA ALA A 124 4.50 13.72 0.55
C ALA A 124 3.73 15.05 0.46
N VAL A 125 2.87 15.35 1.43
CA VAL A 125 2.09 16.60 1.48
C VAL A 125 3.01 17.81 1.44
N ARG A 126 4.09 17.85 2.23
CA ARG A 126 5.09 18.94 2.22
C ARG A 126 5.69 19.22 0.85
N ARG A 127 5.74 18.21 -0.03
CA ARG A 127 6.30 18.29 -1.40
C ARG A 127 5.25 18.57 -2.44
N MET A 128 4.04 18.08 -2.25
CA MET A 128 2.94 18.19 -3.21
C MET A 128 2.15 19.48 -3.06
N SER A 129 2.02 20.02 -1.82
CA SER A 129 1.19 21.20 -1.52
C SER A 129 1.45 22.34 -2.51
N ALA A 130 0.38 22.87 -3.07
CA ALA A 130 0.41 23.99 -4.01
C ALA A 130 0.92 25.26 -3.37
N THR A 131 0.86 25.37 -2.06
CA THR A 131 1.36 26.50 -1.27
C THR A 131 2.55 26.07 -0.40
N PRO A 132 3.82 26.51 -0.67
CA PRO A 132 4.27 27.48 -1.66
C PRO A 132 4.87 26.86 -2.93
N GLY A 133 4.06 26.61 -3.97
CA GLY A 133 4.57 26.29 -5.30
C GLY A 133 4.59 24.80 -5.71
N GLY A 134 3.84 23.93 -5.04
CA GLY A 134 3.54 22.58 -5.51
C GLY A 134 2.47 22.55 -6.60
N ALA A 135 2.43 21.47 -7.36
CA ALA A 135 1.43 21.24 -8.40
C ALA A 135 0.28 20.33 -7.95
N GLY A 136 0.13 20.11 -6.63
CA GLY A 136 -0.75 19.09 -6.12
C GLY A 136 -0.17 17.68 -6.25
N GLY A 137 -1.01 16.65 -6.16
CA GLY A 137 -0.59 15.27 -6.28
C GLY A 137 -1.65 14.25 -5.85
N ALA A 138 -1.24 12.99 -5.73
CA ALA A 138 -2.14 11.94 -5.30
C ALA A 138 -1.47 10.95 -4.32
N ILE A 139 -2.21 10.55 -3.29
CA ILE A 139 -1.79 9.58 -2.28
C ILE A 139 -2.75 8.41 -2.29
N VAL A 140 -2.23 7.19 -2.35
CA VAL A 140 -3.02 5.97 -2.17
C VAL A 140 -2.47 5.14 -1.02
N ASN A 141 -3.31 4.90 -0.03
CA ASN A 141 -3.00 4.06 1.13
C ASN A 141 -3.51 2.63 0.91
N VAL A 142 -2.64 1.65 1.11
CA VAL A 142 -3.04 0.24 1.04
C VAL A 142 -3.54 -0.20 2.41
N SER A 143 -4.86 -0.22 2.56
CA SER A 143 -5.57 -0.74 3.71
C SER A 143 -5.75 -2.27 3.62
N SER A 144 -6.89 -2.81 3.99
CA SER A 144 -7.26 -4.22 3.89
C SER A 144 -8.75 -4.40 4.13
N MET A 145 -9.36 -5.44 3.53
CA MET A 145 -10.70 -5.90 3.92
C MET A 145 -10.79 -6.27 5.42
N ALA A 146 -9.66 -6.58 6.05
CA ALA A 146 -9.62 -6.80 7.50
C ALA A 146 -10.17 -5.60 8.30
N ALA A 147 -10.04 -4.38 7.78
CA ALA A 147 -10.55 -3.16 8.41
C ALA A 147 -12.07 -3.18 8.63
N THR A 148 -12.83 -3.86 7.75
CA THR A 148 -14.30 -3.91 7.80
C THR A 148 -14.84 -5.14 8.52
N ILE A 149 -14.13 -6.27 8.46
CA ILE A 149 -14.59 -7.55 8.99
C ILE A 149 -13.92 -7.94 10.33
N GLY A 150 -13.06 -7.06 10.89
CA GLY A 150 -12.31 -7.34 12.11
C GLY A 150 -11.13 -8.31 11.94
N GLY A 151 -10.87 -8.76 10.69
CA GLY A 151 -9.83 -9.73 10.39
C GLY A 151 -10.24 -11.17 10.71
N ARG A 152 -9.32 -12.12 10.53
CA ARG A 152 -9.48 -13.50 10.96
C ARG A 152 -9.12 -13.64 12.46
N PRO A 153 -9.53 -14.70 13.15
CA PRO A 153 -9.10 -14.95 14.53
C PRO A 153 -7.59 -14.78 14.71
N GLY A 154 -7.18 -14.04 15.74
CA GLY A 154 -5.78 -13.68 16.00
C GLY A 154 -5.23 -12.53 15.17
N ARG A 155 -6.07 -11.79 14.45
CA ARG A 155 -5.68 -10.64 13.60
C ARG A 155 -6.41 -9.34 13.94
N SER A 156 -7.06 -9.25 15.10
CA SER A 156 -7.81 -8.06 15.52
C SER A 156 -6.95 -6.79 15.57
N ALA A 157 -5.73 -6.87 16.09
CA ALA A 157 -4.80 -5.74 16.12
C ALA A 157 -4.41 -5.27 14.72
N TYR A 158 -4.16 -6.20 13.78
CA TYR A 158 -3.93 -5.87 12.38
C TYR A 158 -5.15 -5.19 11.75
N ALA A 159 -6.33 -5.73 11.97
CA ALA A 159 -7.58 -5.15 11.48
C ALA A 159 -7.77 -3.72 12.01
N ALA A 160 -7.55 -3.50 13.30
CA ALA A 160 -7.60 -2.18 13.92
C ALA A 160 -6.59 -1.22 13.28
N SER A 161 -5.35 -1.67 13.01
CA SER A 161 -4.35 -0.83 12.33
C SER A 161 -4.79 -0.41 10.92
N LYS A 162 -5.50 -1.28 10.19
CA LYS A 162 -5.99 -0.98 8.83
C LYS A 162 -7.26 -0.10 8.86
N ALA A 163 -8.13 -0.27 9.86
CA ALA A 163 -9.26 0.63 10.08
C ALA A 163 -8.80 2.06 10.44
N ALA A 164 -7.71 2.19 11.20
CA ALA A 164 -7.09 3.49 11.48
C ALA A 164 -6.64 4.20 10.19
N ILE A 165 -6.11 3.46 9.20
CA ILE A 165 -5.72 4.02 7.90
C ILE A 165 -6.91 4.45 7.08
N ASP A 166 -8.03 3.74 7.13
CA ASP A 166 -9.26 4.14 6.45
C ASP A 166 -9.76 5.49 6.98
N SER A 167 -9.88 5.61 8.30
CA SER A 167 -10.29 6.87 8.93
C SER A 167 -9.32 8.01 8.66
N PHE A 168 -8.00 7.76 8.77
CA PHE A 168 -6.95 8.73 8.46
C PHE A 168 -7.04 9.21 7.01
N THR A 169 -7.26 8.31 6.05
CA THR A 169 -7.40 8.64 4.63
C THR A 169 -8.51 9.65 4.39
N ILE A 170 -9.69 9.42 4.99
CA ILE A 170 -10.86 10.32 4.88
C ILE A 170 -10.57 11.68 5.51
N GLY A 171 -9.91 11.71 6.66
CA GLY A 171 -9.53 12.95 7.36
C GLY A 171 -8.52 13.75 6.55
N LEU A 172 -7.43 13.12 6.13
CA LEU A 172 -6.36 13.76 5.35
C LEU A 172 -6.88 14.29 4.01
N ALA A 173 -7.78 13.55 3.33
CA ALA A 173 -8.36 14.00 2.06
C ALA A 173 -9.05 15.36 2.19
N LYS A 174 -9.75 15.61 3.31
CA LYS A 174 -10.42 16.89 3.59
C LYS A 174 -9.41 17.98 3.91
N GLU A 175 -8.36 17.65 4.65
CA GLU A 175 -7.33 18.58 5.11
C GLU A 175 -6.54 19.17 3.93
N VAL A 176 -6.13 18.32 2.96
CA VAL A 176 -5.21 18.69 1.88
C VAL A 176 -5.88 18.96 0.53
N ALA A 177 -7.21 18.96 0.48
CA ALA A 177 -7.95 19.15 -0.78
C ALA A 177 -7.63 20.50 -1.45
N ARG A 178 -7.51 21.57 -0.67
CA ARG A 178 -7.17 22.92 -1.17
C ARG A 178 -5.72 23.04 -1.65
N ASP A 179 -4.86 22.11 -1.25
CA ASP A 179 -3.49 22.00 -1.73
C ASP A 179 -3.38 21.27 -3.08
N GLY A 180 -4.53 20.89 -3.69
CA GLY A 180 -4.57 20.12 -4.92
C GLY A 180 -4.16 18.66 -4.74
N ILE A 181 -4.22 18.12 -3.51
CA ILE A 181 -3.82 16.76 -3.21
C ILE A 181 -5.07 15.88 -3.00
N ARG A 182 -5.15 14.77 -3.74
CA ARG A 182 -6.15 13.75 -3.56
C ARG A 182 -5.61 12.62 -2.69
N VAL A 183 -6.40 12.11 -1.76
CA VAL A 183 -6.00 11.02 -0.87
C VAL A 183 -7.08 9.96 -0.86
N ASN A 184 -6.72 8.74 -1.24
CA ASN A 184 -7.63 7.61 -1.29
C ASN A 184 -6.98 6.36 -0.65
N ALA A 185 -7.78 5.33 -0.42
CA ALA A 185 -7.25 4.03 -0.03
C ALA A 185 -7.87 2.91 -0.88
N ILE A 186 -7.16 1.78 -0.94
CA ILE A 186 -7.75 0.53 -1.39
C ILE A 186 -7.78 -0.46 -0.22
N ARG A 187 -8.77 -1.35 -0.21
CA ARG A 187 -8.86 -2.51 0.69
C ARG A 187 -8.68 -3.79 -0.13
N PRO A 188 -7.45 -4.31 -0.24
CA PRO A 188 -7.23 -5.60 -0.87
C PRO A 188 -7.97 -6.71 -0.12
N GLY A 189 -8.58 -7.63 -0.86
CA GLY A 189 -8.98 -8.94 -0.36
C GLY A 189 -7.77 -9.89 -0.26
N MET A 190 -8.06 -11.20 -0.32
CA MET A 190 -6.99 -12.21 -0.31
C MET A 190 -6.16 -12.12 -1.58
N THR A 191 -4.97 -11.56 -1.46
CA THR A 191 -4.00 -11.38 -2.54
C THR A 191 -2.79 -12.28 -2.30
N LEU A 192 -2.34 -13.01 -3.33
CA LEU A 192 -1.24 -13.96 -3.25
C LEU A 192 0.12 -13.24 -3.24
N THR A 193 0.61 -12.97 -2.05
CA THR A 193 1.89 -12.29 -1.78
C THR A 193 2.72 -13.07 -0.77
N ASP A 194 3.94 -12.62 -0.47
CA ASP A 194 4.74 -13.21 0.61
C ASP A 194 4.05 -13.06 1.99
N MET A 195 3.22 -12.04 2.18
CA MET A 195 2.43 -11.87 3.42
C MET A 195 1.39 -12.99 3.60
N THR A 196 0.92 -13.58 2.52
CA THR A 196 -0.06 -14.67 2.47
C THR A 196 0.57 -15.99 2.00
N ASP A 197 1.87 -16.18 2.26
CA ASP A 197 2.66 -17.31 1.79
C ASP A 197 2.04 -18.69 2.07
N PRO A 198 1.44 -18.98 3.23
CA PRO A 198 0.75 -20.25 3.45
C PRO A 198 -0.35 -20.52 2.42
N VAL A 199 -1.16 -19.51 2.07
CA VAL A 199 -2.21 -19.64 1.05
C VAL A 199 -1.62 -19.75 -0.36
N ARG A 200 -0.50 -19.05 -0.61
CA ARG A 200 0.19 -19.07 -1.89
C ARG A 200 0.79 -20.43 -2.19
N ARG A 201 1.37 -21.10 -1.19
CA ARG A 201 2.09 -22.38 -1.36
C ARG A 201 1.20 -23.61 -1.27
N ASP A 202 0.13 -23.56 -0.48
CA ASP A 202 -0.79 -24.69 -0.29
C ASP A 202 -2.02 -24.54 -1.18
N ALA A 203 -2.13 -25.39 -2.21
CA ALA A 203 -3.24 -25.37 -3.15
C ALA A 203 -4.59 -25.71 -2.47
N GLY A 204 -4.59 -26.63 -1.50
CA GLY A 204 -5.80 -27.01 -0.76
C GLY A 204 -6.28 -25.86 0.14
N LEU A 205 -5.37 -25.21 0.87
CA LEU A 205 -5.70 -24.03 1.65
C LEU A 205 -6.18 -22.88 0.74
N ARG A 206 -5.52 -22.67 -0.39
CA ARG A 206 -5.93 -21.68 -1.38
C ARG A 206 -7.34 -21.91 -1.91
N ALA A 207 -7.69 -23.15 -2.25
CA ALA A 207 -9.04 -23.50 -2.71
C ALA A 207 -10.09 -23.24 -1.61
N ARG A 208 -9.82 -23.62 -0.36
CA ARG A 208 -10.72 -23.33 0.77
C ARG A 208 -10.89 -21.83 0.99
N VAL A 209 -9.82 -21.05 0.86
CA VAL A 209 -9.91 -19.59 0.97
C VAL A 209 -10.66 -18.99 -0.22
N ALA A 210 -10.40 -19.44 -1.44
CA ALA A 210 -11.08 -19.00 -2.66
C ALA A 210 -12.60 -19.22 -2.56
N ALA A 211 -13.04 -20.35 -2.03
CA ALA A 211 -14.46 -20.66 -1.83
C ALA A 211 -15.20 -19.69 -0.87
N THR A 212 -14.47 -18.91 -0.08
CA THR A 212 -15.06 -17.85 0.76
C THR A 212 -15.16 -16.50 0.08
N ILE A 213 -14.67 -16.37 -1.14
CA ILE A 213 -14.65 -15.12 -1.91
C ILE A 213 -15.70 -15.21 -3.01
N ALA A 214 -16.52 -14.18 -3.23
CA ALA A 214 -17.59 -14.23 -4.20
C ALA A 214 -17.11 -14.54 -5.64
N MET A 215 -15.94 -14.02 -6.05
CA MET A 215 -15.30 -14.37 -7.33
C MET A 215 -14.62 -15.76 -7.33
N ASN A 216 -14.73 -16.53 -6.26
CA ASN A 216 -14.19 -17.89 -6.10
C ASN A 216 -12.70 -18.05 -6.46
N ARG A 217 -11.90 -17.02 -6.20
CA ARG A 217 -10.45 -17.03 -6.39
C ARG A 217 -9.74 -16.00 -5.51
N CYS A 218 -8.45 -16.24 -5.26
CA CYS A 218 -7.56 -15.21 -4.72
C CYS A 218 -7.09 -14.28 -5.83
N ALA A 219 -6.78 -13.04 -5.50
CA ALA A 219 -6.22 -12.07 -6.42
C ALA A 219 -4.71 -12.22 -6.60
N ALA A 220 -4.20 -11.85 -7.78
CA ALA A 220 -2.79 -11.58 -8.00
C ALA A 220 -2.43 -10.14 -7.55
N PRO A 221 -1.17 -9.85 -7.17
CA PRO A 221 -0.73 -8.50 -6.81
C PRO A 221 -0.98 -7.45 -7.89
N GLU A 222 -0.89 -7.85 -9.16
CA GLU A 222 -1.13 -7.02 -10.34
C GLU A 222 -2.55 -6.48 -10.41
N GLU A 223 -3.53 -7.24 -9.88
CA GLU A 223 -4.93 -6.82 -9.83
C GLU A 223 -5.17 -5.69 -8.82
N MET A 224 -4.25 -5.51 -7.86
CA MET A 224 -4.26 -4.37 -6.94
C MET A 224 -3.56 -3.15 -7.55
N ALA A 225 -2.58 -3.36 -8.42
CA ALA A 225 -1.83 -2.27 -9.04
C ALA A 225 -2.69 -1.41 -9.97
N GLY A 226 -3.61 -2.01 -10.73
CA GLY A 226 -4.52 -1.30 -11.63
C GLY A 226 -5.35 -0.22 -10.92
N PRO A 227 -6.18 -0.59 -9.93
CA PRO A 227 -6.95 0.37 -9.13
C PRO A 227 -6.08 1.43 -8.44
N ILE A 228 -4.89 1.06 -7.93
CA ILE A 228 -3.97 2.03 -7.33
C ILE A 228 -3.54 3.07 -8.36
N LEU A 229 -3.13 2.66 -9.55
CA LEU A 229 -2.72 3.60 -10.61
C LEU A 229 -3.86 4.48 -11.09
N TRP A 230 -5.07 3.92 -11.23
CA TRP A 230 -6.25 4.71 -11.55
C TRP A 230 -6.52 5.80 -10.50
N LEU A 231 -6.46 5.47 -9.21
CA LEU A 231 -6.61 6.45 -8.13
C LEU A 231 -5.51 7.53 -8.14
N LEU A 232 -4.32 7.23 -8.65
CA LEU A 232 -3.26 8.22 -8.83
C LEU A 232 -3.45 9.09 -10.08
N SER A 233 -4.18 8.63 -11.09
CA SER A 233 -4.31 9.28 -12.39
C SER A 233 -5.30 10.45 -12.39
N ASP A 234 -5.28 11.25 -13.47
CA ASP A 234 -6.24 12.35 -13.70
C ASP A 234 -7.65 11.87 -13.97
N GLU A 235 -7.85 10.60 -14.37
CA GLU A 235 -9.16 9.98 -14.52
C GLU A 235 -9.94 9.93 -13.18
N ALA A 236 -9.20 9.91 -12.06
CA ALA A 236 -9.76 9.98 -10.70
C ALA A 236 -9.74 11.42 -10.14
N SER A 237 -9.77 12.47 -10.98
CA SER A 237 -9.56 13.87 -10.58
C SER A 237 -10.55 14.39 -9.53
N PHE A 238 -11.76 13.85 -9.46
CA PHE A 238 -12.78 14.21 -8.46
C PHE A 238 -12.97 13.16 -7.36
N VAL A 239 -12.06 12.15 -7.30
CA VAL A 239 -12.08 11.08 -6.29
C VAL A 239 -11.06 11.38 -5.20
N SER A 240 -11.53 11.78 -4.02
CA SER A 240 -10.71 12.02 -2.83
C SER A 240 -11.49 11.63 -1.57
N GLY A 241 -10.84 10.94 -0.65
CA GLY A 241 -11.47 10.36 0.54
C GLY A 241 -12.16 9.01 0.29
N ALA A 242 -12.05 8.46 -0.91
CA ALA A 242 -12.63 7.16 -1.23
C ALA A 242 -11.81 6.01 -0.62
N ILE A 243 -12.53 4.99 -0.18
CA ILE A 243 -11.96 3.71 0.27
C ILE A 243 -12.51 2.64 -0.69
N LEU A 244 -11.67 2.21 -1.63
CA LEU A 244 -12.06 1.28 -2.68
C LEU A 244 -11.84 -0.17 -2.24
N ASP A 245 -12.89 -0.96 -2.21
CA ASP A 245 -12.81 -2.40 -1.95
C ASP A 245 -12.35 -3.13 -3.21
N ALA A 246 -11.17 -3.77 -3.14
CA ALA A 246 -10.61 -4.61 -4.19
C ALA A 246 -10.51 -6.06 -3.69
N SER A 247 -11.67 -6.69 -3.48
CA SER A 247 -11.79 -7.92 -2.68
C SER A 247 -12.48 -9.08 -3.40
N GLY A 248 -12.82 -8.92 -4.68
CA GLY A 248 -13.53 -9.97 -5.44
C GLY A 248 -14.97 -10.19 -4.96
N GLY A 249 -15.65 -9.10 -4.53
CA GLY A 249 -17.01 -9.14 -4.02
C GLY A 249 -17.10 -9.41 -2.50
N GLY A 250 -15.95 -9.42 -1.80
CA GLY A 250 -15.89 -9.64 -0.36
C GLY A 250 -15.96 -11.12 0.04
N PHE A 251 -16.11 -11.35 1.36
CA PHE A 251 -16.21 -12.70 1.91
C PHE A 251 -17.69 -13.10 2.07
N MET A 252 -18.04 -14.27 1.58
CA MET A 252 -19.36 -14.85 1.77
C MET A 252 -19.45 -15.55 3.13
N LEU A 253 -20.60 -15.44 3.79
CA LEU A 253 -20.87 -16.10 5.09
C LEU A 253 -21.02 -17.62 4.94
N ALA A 254 -21.47 -18.10 3.77
CA ALA A 254 -21.53 -19.51 3.40
C ALA A 254 -21.23 -19.66 1.91
N PRO A 255 -20.67 -20.80 1.45
CA PRO A 255 -20.57 -21.11 0.04
C PRO A 255 -21.98 -21.09 -0.58
N VAL A 256 -22.11 -20.42 -1.73
CA VAL A 256 -23.34 -20.57 -2.54
C VAL A 256 -23.38 -22.03 -2.98
N ALA A 257 -24.44 -22.75 -2.61
CA ALA A 257 -24.65 -24.11 -3.10
C ALA A 257 -24.67 -24.01 -4.63
N SER A 258 -23.84 -24.81 -5.28
CA SER A 258 -23.87 -24.97 -6.74
C SER A 258 -25.25 -25.52 -7.11
N SER A 259 -26.06 -24.70 -7.75
CA SER A 259 -27.30 -25.11 -8.39
C SER A 259 -27.03 -26.08 -9.54
#